data_5d8ccad840b365c8a91d114874aca2d7
#
_entry.id   5d8ccad840b365c8a91d114874aca2d7
#
_cell.length_a   1.000
_cell.length_b   1.000
_cell.length_c   1.000
_cell.angle_alpha   90.00
_cell.angle_beta   90.00
_cell.angle_gamma   90.00
#
_symmetry.space_group_name_H-M   'P 1'
#
loop_
_entity.id
_entity.type
_entity.pdbx_description
1 polymer ?
#
loop_
_entity_poly.entity_id
_entity_poly.type
_entity_poly.pdbx_seq_one_letter_code
_entity_poly.pdbx_strand_id
1 'polypeptide(L)'
;MKIGCVYVNAGKGHYIPAKAISDELTALGTETEMLDFFKIIDAPKFDALNQNIWRWELKFPKIEQALNARADKTSSAKKKLKAFASARYQKNFSRWIENNHVDAFICTHYIPSLILSEFSHNLGLHIPVFAYSSDVFTTHCQD
;
A
#
# COMPACT_ATOMS: atom_id res chain seq x y z
N MET A 1 -3.49 0.56 21.88
CA MET A 1 -2.96 1.04 20.57
C MET A 1 -3.02 -0.12 19.60
N LYS A 2 -3.68 0.07 18.47
CA LYS A 2 -3.83 -0.93 17.41
C LYS A 2 -3.13 -0.46 16.14
N ILE A 3 -2.23 -1.27 15.59
CA ILE A 3 -1.44 -0.94 14.39
C ILE A 3 -1.90 -1.77 13.21
N GLY A 4 -2.26 -1.11 12.11
CA GLY A 4 -2.56 -1.75 10.83
C GLY A 4 -1.30 -2.01 10.03
N CYS A 5 -0.94 -3.28 9.82
CA CYS A 5 0.16 -3.70 8.94
C CYS A 5 -0.36 -3.90 7.52
N VAL A 6 -0.15 -2.89 6.67
CA VAL A 6 -0.75 -2.81 5.33
C VAL A 6 0.16 -3.38 4.27
N TYR A 7 -0.38 -4.27 3.47
CA TYR A 7 0.32 -4.88 2.34
C TYR A 7 -0.52 -4.82 1.05
N VAL A 8 0.13 -5.08 -0.07
CA VAL A 8 -0.50 -5.29 -1.37
C VAL A 8 -0.36 -6.76 -1.74
N ASN A 9 -1.46 -7.38 -2.17
CA ASN A 9 -1.48 -8.79 -2.55
C ASN A 9 -0.91 -9.00 -3.97
N ALA A 10 0.38 -8.68 -4.14
CA ALA A 10 1.16 -8.89 -5.35
C ALA A 10 2.34 -9.81 -5.01
N GLY A 11 2.07 -11.11 -4.98
CA GLY A 11 3.06 -12.07 -4.49
C GLY A 11 3.30 -11.98 -2.98
N LYS A 12 4.44 -12.52 -2.53
CA LYS A 12 4.77 -12.57 -1.09
C LYS A 12 5.73 -11.47 -0.63
N GLY A 13 6.28 -10.68 -1.56
CA GLY A 13 7.32 -9.68 -1.29
C GLY A 13 6.87 -8.59 -0.30
N HIS A 14 5.61 -8.21 -0.30
CA HIS A 14 5.06 -7.22 0.64
C HIS A 14 4.30 -7.84 1.80
N TYR A 15 3.72 -9.03 1.61
CA TYR A 15 3.00 -9.74 2.65
C TYR A 15 3.94 -10.27 3.75
N ILE A 16 5.06 -10.90 3.38
CA ILE A 16 6.00 -11.49 4.35
C ILE A 16 6.59 -10.43 5.29
N PRO A 17 7.12 -9.29 4.81
CA PRO A 17 7.58 -8.21 5.69
C PRO A 17 6.46 -7.66 6.58
N ALA A 18 5.26 -7.43 6.06
CA ALA A 18 4.13 -6.95 6.85
C ALA A 18 3.78 -7.93 7.98
N LYS A 19 3.78 -9.24 7.66
CA LYS A 19 3.55 -10.28 8.67
C LYS A 19 4.65 -10.32 9.73
N ALA A 20 5.91 -10.26 9.34
CA ALA A 20 7.03 -10.25 10.28
C ALA A 20 6.95 -9.06 11.24
N ILE A 21 6.66 -7.86 10.72
CA ILE A 21 6.46 -6.65 11.54
C ILE A 21 5.27 -6.84 12.50
N SER A 22 4.16 -7.39 12.01
CA SER A 22 2.98 -7.65 12.83
C SER A 22 3.27 -8.65 13.95
N ASP A 23 3.98 -9.75 13.65
CA ASP A 23 4.33 -10.78 14.63
C ASP A 23 5.25 -10.21 15.73
N GLU A 24 6.27 -9.43 15.36
CA GLU A 24 7.18 -8.79 16.32
C GLU A 24 6.48 -7.77 17.21
N LEU A 25 5.64 -6.91 16.64
CA LEU A 25 4.86 -5.94 17.41
C LEU A 25 3.88 -6.63 18.37
N THR A 26 3.28 -7.73 17.95
CA THR A 26 2.40 -8.53 18.78
C THR A 26 3.17 -9.18 19.94
N ALA A 27 4.37 -9.70 19.68
CA ALA A 27 5.26 -10.25 20.72
C ALA A 27 5.68 -9.17 21.74
N LEU A 28 5.74 -7.90 21.32
CA LEU A 28 5.99 -6.76 22.21
C LEU A 28 4.72 -6.23 22.92
N GLY A 29 3.58 -6.92 22.79
CA GLY A 29 2.32 -6.57 23.45
C GLY A 29 1.48 -5.50 22.73
N THR A 30 1.79 -5.19 21.47
CA THR A 30 0.99 -4.26 20.65
C THR A 30 -0.08 -5.03 19.88
N GLU A 31 -1.31 -4.55 19.89
CA GLU A 31 -2.37 -5.09 19.04
C GLU A 31 -2.08 -4.75 17.58
N THR A 32 -2.08 -5.76 16.71
CA THR A 32 -1.84 -5.57 15.28
C THR A 32 -2.91 -6.24 14.43
N GLU A 33 -3.10 -5.71 13.22
CA GLU A 33 -3.98 -6.31 12.22
C GLU A 33 -3.32 -6.29 10.84
N MET A 34 -3.34 -7.45 10.16
CA MET A 34 -2.87 -7.56 8.77
C MET A 34 -3.94 -7.06 7.80
N LEU A 35 -3.63 -6.02 7.04
CA LEU A 35 -4.59 -5.30 6.21
C LEU A 35 -4.18 -5.33 4.73
N ASP A 36 -5.06 -5.86 3.89
CA ASP A 36 -4.94 -5.78 2.44
C ASP A 36 -5.41 -4.39 1.98
N PHE A 37 -4.52 -3.61 1.35
CA PHE A 37 -4.80 -2.26 0.92
C PHE A 37 -6.05 -2.14 0.03
N PHE A 38 -6.23 -3.04 -0.93
CA PHE A 38 -7.35 -2.97 -1.85
C PHE A 38 -8.70 -3.27 -1.19
N LYS A 39 -8.68 -4.00 -0.06
CA LYS A 39 -9.87 -4.21 0.77
C LYS A 39 -10.23 -2.98 1.60
N ILE A 40 -9.22 -2.27 2.14
CA ILE A 40 -9.44 -1.01 2.88
C ILE A 40 -10.17 0.02 2.02
N ILE A 41 -9.78 0.16 0.75
CA ILE A 41 -10.36 1.14 -0.16
C ILE A 41 -11.51 0.59 -1.02
N ASP A 42 -11.91 -0.66 -0.83
CA ASP A 42 -12.93 -1.38 -1.63
C ASP A 42 -12.67 -1.27 -3.14
N ALA A 43 -11.52 -1.75 -3.58
CA ALA A 43 -11.06 -1.69 -4.96
C ALA A 43 -10.74 -3.07 -5.57
N PRO A 44 -11.68 -4.04 -5.60
CA PRO A 44 -11.40 -5.42 -6.02
C PRO A 44 -10.96 -5.55 -7.48
N LYS A 45 -11.40 -4.64 -8.36
CA LYS A 45 -10.97 -4.63 -9.77
C LYS A 45 -9.49 -4.25 -9.92
N PHE A 46 -9.01 -3.34 -9.08
CA PHE A 46 -7.59 -2.96 -9.06
C PHE A 46 -6.72 -4.05 -8.44
N ASP A 47 -7.22 -4.74 -7.41
CA ASP A 47 -6.55 -5.90 -6.84
C ASP A 47 -6.35 -6.99 -7.91
N ALA A 48 -7.43 -7.37 -8.62
CA ALA A 48 -7.36 -8.35 -9.72
C ALA A 48 -6.40 -7.92 -10.84
N LEU A 49 -6.43 -6.64 -11.22
CA LEU A 49 -5.52 -6.08 -12.23
C LEU A 49 -4.07 -6.14 -11.76
N ASN A 50 -3.80 -5.74 -10.52
CA ASN A 50 -2.47 -5.76 -9.93
C ASN A 50 -1.89 -7.19 -9.87
N GLN A 51 -2.69 -8.18 -9.44
CA GLN A 51 -2.29 -9.59 -9.44
C GLN A 51 -2.00 -10.11 -10.85
N ASN A 52 -2.78 -9.71 -11.85
CA ASN A 52 -2.54 -10.12 -13.24
C ASN A 52 -1.28 -9.48 -13.82
N ILE A 53 -1.03 -8.21 -13.56
CA ILE A 53 0.20 -7.51 -13.96
C ILE A 53 1.40 -8.21 -13.34
N TRP A 54 1.38 -8.46 -12.03
CA TRP A 54 2.46 -9.15 -11.33
C TRP A 54 2.75 -10.54 -11.90
N ARG A 55 1.69 -11.35 -12.20
CA ARG A 55 1.86 -12.66 -12.84
C ARG A 55 2.50 -12.55 -14.24
N TRP A 56 2.18 -11.48 -14.96
CA TRP A 56 2.74 -11.22 -16.27
C TRP A 56 4.21 -10.78 -16.18
N GLU A 57 4.56 -9.93 -15.22
CA GLU A 57 5.93 -9.48 -14.94
C GLU A 57 6.85 -10.66 -14.60
N LEU A 58 6.38 -11.62 -13.81
CA LEU A 58 7.11 -12.85 -13.52
C LEU A 58 7.39 -13.71 -14.76
N LYS A 59 6.50 -13.67 -15.76
CA LYS A 59 6.69 -14.43 -17.01
C LYS A 59 7.67 -13.74 -17.96
N PHE A 60 7.78 -12.43 -17.89
CA PHE A 60 8.55 -11.62 -18.83
C PHE A 60 9.46 -10.59 -18.13
N PRO A 61 10.45 -11.03 -17.32
CA PRO A 61 11.24 -10.13 -16.48
C PRO A 61 12.07 -9.10 -17.26
N LYS A 62 12.49 -9.40 -18.49
CA LYS A 62 13.22 -8.44 -19.35
C LYS A 62 12.34 -7.29 -19.82
N ILE A 63 11.05 -7.56 -20.04
CA ILE A 63 10.08 -6.53 -20.46
C ILE A 63 9.74 -5.66 -19.26
N GLU A 64 9.58 -6.27 -18.07
CA GLU A 64 9.37 -5.57 -16.81
C GLU A 64 10.50 -4.56 -16.53
N GLN A 65 11.77 -5.00 -16.61
CA GLN A 65 12.92 -4.11 -16.42
C GLN A 65 12.91 -2.91 -17.39
N ALA A 66 12.59 -3.15 -18.67
CA ALA A 66 12.50 -2.08 -19.68
C ALA A 66 11.33 -1.11 -19.39
N LEU A 67 10.19 -1.61 -18.91
CA LEU A 67 9.03 -0.79 -18.53
C LEU A 67 9.30 0.04 -17.28
N ASN A 68 9.95 -0.54 -16.27
CA ASN A 68 10.31 0.16 -15.04
C ASN A 68 11.34 1.28 -15.31
N ALA A 69 12.39 0.99 -16.09
CA ALA A 69 13.35 2.00 -16.53
C ALA A 69 12.73 3.16 -17.33
N ARG A 70 11.60 2.91 -18.00
CA ARG A 70 10.84 3.92 -18.72
C ARG A 70 9.84 4.65 -17.82
N ALA A 71 9.26 3.96 -16.84
CA ALA A 71 8.35 4.55 -15.85
C ALA A 71 9.06 5.53 -14.93
N ASP A 72 10.29 5.24 -14.53
CA ASP A 72 11.13 6.14 -13.72
C ASP A 72 11.45 7.47 -14.42
N LYS A 73 11.45 7.47 -15.76
CA LYS A 73 11.67 8.68 -16.58
C LYS A 73 10.40 9.50 -16.82
N THR A 74 9.24 8.95 -16.48
CA THR A 74 7.95 9.61 -16.78
C THR A 74 7.16 9.81 -15.50
N SER A 75 6.41 10.91 -15.41
CA SER A 75 5.47 11.19 -14.29
C SER A 75 4.32 10.15 -14.16
N SER A 76 4.55 8.93 -14.64
CA SER A 76 3.58 7.83 -14.67
C SER A 76 3.15 7.40 -13.27
N ALA A 77 4.07 7.42 -12.30
CA ALA A 77 3.77 7.10 -10.92
C ALA A 77 2.77 8.10 -10.32
N LYS A 78 2.96 9.41 -10.55
CA LYS A 78 2.02 10.46 -10.11
C LYS A 78 0.63 10.32 -10.75
N LYS A 79 0.54 9.84 -12.01
CA LYS A 79 -0.76 9.57 -12.65
C LYS A 79 -1.46 8.36 -12.05
N LYS A 80 -0.72 7.29 -11.72
CA LYS A 80 -1.27 6.12 -11.02
C LYS A 80 -1.77 6.51 -9.63
N LEU A 81 -0.99 7.28 -8.88
CA LEU A 81 -1.41 7.80 -7.57
C LEU A 81 -2.70 8.61 -7.65
N LYS A 82 -2.85 9.52 -8.62
CA LYS A 82 -4.08 10.29 -8.82
C LYS A 82 -5.30 9.41 -9.13
N ALA A 83 -5.14 8.27 -9.79
CA ALA A 83 -6.25 7.35 -10.04
C ALA A 83 -6.74 6.67 -8.75
N PHE A 84 -5.84 6.38 -7.80
CA PHE A 84 -6.20 5.83 -6.49
C PHE A 84 -6.66 6.91 -5.49
N ALA A 85 -6.17 8.14 -5.60
CA ALA A 85 -6.58 9.28 -4.77
C ALA A 85 -7.97 9.85 -5.14
N SER A 86 -8.81 9.05 -5.82
CA SER A 86 -10.15 9.50 -6.19
C SER A 86 -11.06 9.66 -4.97
N ALA A 87 -12.00 10.61 -5.05
CA ALA A 87 -12.99 10.87 -4.00
C ALA A 87 -13.79 9.60 -3.61
N ARG A 88 -13.98 8.68 -4.55
CA ARG A 88 -14.65 7.39 -4.29
C ARG A 88 -13.87 6.56 -3.29
N TYR A 89 -12.55 6.37 -3.49
CA TYR A 89 -11.73 5.55 -2.61
C TYR A 89 -11.46 6.22 -1.27
N GLN A 90 -11.36 7.54 -1.25
CA GLN A 90 -11.31 8.30 -0.01
C GLN A 90 -12.59 8.11 0.83
N LYS A 91 -13.78 8.13 0.20
CA LYS A 91 -15.04 7.83 0.87
C LYS A 91 -15.11 6.39 1.39
N ASN A 92 -14.60 5.42 0.62
CA ASN A 92 -14.54 4.03 1.06
C ASN A 92 -13.61 3.86 2.26
N PHE A 93 -12.45 4.51 2.23
CA PHE A 93 -11.53 4.55 3.37
C PHE A 93 -12.16 5.20 4.60
N SER A 94 -12.88 6.33 4.45
CA SER A 94 -13.60 6.96 5.56
C SER A 94 -14.58 5.99 6.23
N ARG A 95 -15.39 5.28 5.45
CA ARG A 95 -16.31 4.28 5.98
C ARG A 95 -15.59 3.11 6.66
N TRP A 96 -14.46 2.69 6.08
CA TRP A 96 -13.67 1.59 6.64
C TRP A 96 -13.10 1.99 8.00
N ILE A 97 -12.50 3.18 8.13
CA ILE A 97 -11.89 3.65 9.38
C ILE A 97 -12.92 3.91 10.49
N GLU A 98 -14.14 4.34 10.13
CA GLU A 98 -15.25 4.50 11.08
C GLU A 98 -15.63 3.18 11.77
N ASN A 99 -15.48 2.05 11.05
CA ASN A 99 -15.81 0.71 11.55
C ASN A 99 -14.59 -0.06 12.08
N ASN A 100 -13.37 0.41 11.81
CA ASN A 100 -12.12 -0.27 12.14
C ASN A 100 -11.19 0.72 12.84
N HIS A 101 -11.09 0.57 14.17
CA HIS A 101 -10.21 1.44 14.93
C HIS A 101 -8.75 1.06 14.71
N VAL A 102 -7.97 1.99 14.15
CA VAL A 102 -6.53 1.85 13.92
C VAL A 102 -5.84 3.14 14.31
N ASP A 103 -4.83 3.05 15.17
CA ASP A 103 -4.09 4.20 15.67
C ASP A 103 -2.91 4.61 14.79
N ALA A 104 -2.37 3.67 14.00
CA ALA A 104 -1.29 3.92 13.04
C ALA A 104 -1.28 2.86 11.93
N PHE A 105 -0.71 3.21 10.78
CA PHE A 105 -0.44 2.27 9.69
C PHE A 105 1.05 2.06 9.48
N ILE A 106 1.46 0.81 9.23
CA ILE A 106 2.78 0.45 8.71
C ILE A 106 2.57 -0.21 7.37
N CYS A 107 3.04 0.42 6.29
CA CYS A 107 2.84 -0.02 4.93
C CYS A 107 4.13 -0.59 4.35
N THR A 108 4.08 -1.81 3.81
CA THR A 108 5.24 -2.47 3.18
C THR A 108 5.33 -2.24 1.68
N HIS A 109 4.50 -1.34 1.14
CA HIS A 109 4.52 -0.91 -0.25
C HIS A 109 4.26 0.60 -0.32
N TYR A 110 4.94 1.31 -1.23
CA TYR A 110 4.88 2.77 -1.33
C TYR A 110 3.49 3.31 -1.71
N ILE A 111 2.73 2.62 -2.58
CA ILE A 111 1.39 3.08 -2.99
C ILE A 111 0.44 3.21 -1.79
N PRO A 112 0.23 2.16 -0.95
CA PRO A 112 -0.55 2.30 0.27
C PRO A 112 -0.09 3.43 1.18
N SER A 113 1.22 3.58 1.40
CA SER A 113 1.73 4.61 2.31
C SER A 113 1.36 6.02 1.85
N LEU A 114 1.52 6.32 0.57
CA LEU A 114 1.18 7.62 0.00
C LEU A 114 -0.34 7.87 0.01
N ILE A 115 -1.14 6.89 -0.39
CA ILE A 115 -2.61 7.05 -0.49
C ILE A 115 -3.25 7.16 0.89
N LEU A 116 -2.85 6.31 1.86
CA LEU A 116 -3.40 6.38 3.21
C LEU A 116 -2.97 7.66 3.93
N SER A 117 -1.75 8.14 3.70
CA SER A 117 -1.29 9.43 4.21
C SER A 117 -2.12 10.58 3.66
N GLU A 118 -2.36 10.61 2.34
CA GLU A 118 -3.19 11.62 1.68
C GLU A 118 -4.64 11.57 2.20
N PHE A 119 -5.23 10.39 2.32
CA PHE A 119 -6.60 10.24 2.83
C PHE A 119 -6.71 10.65 4.30
N SER A 120 -5.76 10.25 5.15
CA SER A 120 -5.73 10.67 6.55
C SER A 120 -5.64 12.19 6.67
N HIS A 121 -4.77 12.83 5.88
CA HIS A 121 -4.64 14.28 5.84
C HIS A 121 -5.93 14.97 5.37
N ASN A 122 -6.49 14.52 4.24
CA ASN A 122 -7.69 15.14 3.65
C ASN A 122 -8.94 14.99 4.53
N LEU A 123 -9.00 13.93 5.34
CA LEU A 123 -10.09 13.68 6.28
C LEU A 123 -9.84 14.24 7.69
N GLY A 124 -8.68 14.86 7.93
CA GLY A 124 -8.31 15.40 9.24
C GLY A 124 -8.15 14.35 10.34
N LEU A 125 -7.83 13.11 9.98
CA LEU A 125 -7.80 11.97 10.93
C LEU A 125 -6.52 11.90 11.77
N HIS A 126 -5.44 12.56 11.37
CA HIS A 126 -4.14 12.56 12.08
C HIS A 126 -3.58 11.15 12.39
N ILE A 127 -3.92 10.14 11.58
CA ILE A 127 -3.39 8.78 11.74
C ILE A 127 -2.00 8.70 11.11
N PRO A 128 -0.94 8.41 11.89
CA PRO A 128 0.41 8.27 11.35
C PRO A 128 0.51 7.10 10.36
N VAL A 129 1.21 7.33 9.25
CA VAL A 129 1.48 6.31 8.24
C VAL A 129 2.98 6.16 8.08
N PHE A 130 3.49 4.97 8.40
CA PHE A 130 4.91 4.62 8.26
C PHE A 130 5.11 3.79 7.00
N ALA A 131 6.10 4.16 6.20
CA ALA A 131 6.51 3.37 5.04
C ALA A 131 7.71 2.49 5.40
N TYR A 132 7.58 1.19 5.18
CA TYR A 132 8.68 0.24 5.22
C TYR A 132 9.05 -0.14 3.78
N SER A 133 10.26 0.19 3.35
CA SER A 133 10.74 -0.21 2.04
C SER A 133 11.31 -1.62 2.12
N SER A 134 10.62 -2.57 1.47
CA SER A 134 11.11 -3.94 1.28
C SER A 134 11.98 -4.09 0.02
N ASP A 135 12.00 -3.05 -0.81
CA ASP A 135 12.73 -3.05 -2.08
C ASP A 135 14.12 -2.45 -1.91
N VAL A 136 15.09 -2.99 -2.64
CA VAL A 136 16.48 -2.50 -2.63
C VAL A 136 16.61 -1.15 -3.35
N PHE A 137 15.64 -0.81 -4.20
CA PHE A 137 15.62 0.44 -4.95
C PHE A 137 14.43 1.29 -4.51
N THR A 138 14.72 2.51 -4.06
CA THR A 138 13.71 3.52 -3.82
C THR A 138 13.22 4.08 -5.15
N THR A 139 11.92 4.18 -5.32
CA THR A 139 11.33 4.89 -6.46
C THR A 139 11.25 6.39 -6.14
N HIS A 140 11.38 7.26 -7.15
CA HIS A 140 11.24 8.73 -7.02
C HIS A 140 9.89 9.22 -6.45
N CYS A 141 9.04 8.32 -5.99
CA CYS A 141 7.77 8.61 -5.34
C CYS A 141 7.87 8.64 -3.80
N GLN A 142 9.03 8.34 -3.25
CA GLN A 142 9.27 8.28 -1.79
C GLN A 142 9.95 9.55 -1.23
N ASP A 143 10.33 10.48 -2.12
CA ASP A 143 11.00 11.76 -1.75
C ASP A 143 9.96 12.88 -1.53
#